data_3aa2d7ac55290a178041ae525850ad9b
#
_entry.id   3aa2d7ac55290a178041ae525850ad9b
#
_cell.length_a   1.000
_cell.length_b   1.000
_cell.length_c   1.000
_cell.angle_alpha   90.00
_cell.angle_beta   90.00
_cell.angle_gamma   90.00
#
_symmetry.space_group_name_H-M   'P 1'
#
loop_
_entity.id
_entity.type
_entity.pdbx_description
1 polymer ?
#
loop_
_entity_poly.entity_id
_entity_poly.type
_entity_poly.pdbx_seq_one_letter_code
_entity_poly.pdbx_strand_id
1 'polypeptide(L)'
;MNPLKFIPQALQGYIAQHPQFSKILENIGWLFFDKILRMGLGLLIGVWIARYLGPEQFGLLSFAVAFTWLFGAISTLGLPEIVVRDLVREPDTKLETLGTAAALLFLGGVLTYCLILITIFWIRPEDMLAKVIVAILGSVVLFKASEIAIYWFESQVNSKYTVWVQNGSFLIFAGIKLLLIFNGTPLIAFAWAILAEAMIAAIMLSIMLGLHGPRLRQLCVSLARAQILLKDSWPLLLSSIAVVVYMKIDQIMLGQMVGDEAVGIYSAAVRVSEVWYFIPTTIVASVFPAILKARNSSEEQYYKKLQHLFDLMLWLSISIALPMTFLSESVIKILFGETYLDASLILSIHIWASVFVFLGVANSKWFIAENRQILSFQRTTIGALTNVLLNFLFIPQFQEIGAATATIISYAIATIISDLFQKETRFLLE
;
A
#
# COMPACT_ATOMS: atom_id res chain seq x y z
N MET A 1 -23.26 8.86 -9.59
CA MET A 1 -22.82 9.19 -10.97
C MET A 1 -22.69 7.86 -11.71
N ASN A 2 -23.23 7.74 -12.92
CA ASN A 2 -23.12 6.51 -13.71
C ASN A 2 -21.82 6.58 -14.54
N PRO A 3 -20.77 5.81 -14.21
CA PRO A 3 -19.48 5.87 -14.89
C PRO A 3 -19.55 5.46 -16.37
N LEU A 4 -20.63 4.82 -16.78
CA LEU A 4 -20.85 4.41 -18.17
C LEU A 4 -21.00 5.58 -19.15
N LYS A 5 -21.26 6.82 -18.67
CA LYS A 5 -21.36 8.01 -19.55
C LYS A 5 -20.04 8.45 -20.18
N PHE A 6 -18.92 8.00 -19.65
CA PHE A 6 -17.57 8.34 -20.16
C PHE A 6 -17.00 7.30 -21.14
N ILE A 7 -17.76 6.25 -21.44
CA ILE A 7 -17.31 5.15 -22.31
C ILE A 7 -17.76 5.43 -23.75
N PRO A 8 -16.92 5.15 -24.78
CA PRO A 8 -17.27 5.29 -26.18
C PRO A 8 -18.56 4.52 -26.56
N GLN A 9 -19.40 5.12 -27.39
CA GLN A 9 -20.72 4.55 -27.75
C GLN A 9 -20.65 3.09 -28.28
N ALA A 10 -19.59 2.74 -29.00
CA ALA A 10 -19.37 1.38 -29.50
C ALA A 10 -19.25 0.32 -28.36
N LEU A 11 -18.67 0.71 -27.22
CA LEU A 11 -18.56 -0.16 -26.04
C LEU A 11 -19.83 -0.18 -25.21
N GLN A 12 -20.63 0.88 -25.22
CA GLN A 12 -21.91 0.92 -24.48
C GLN A 12 -22.89 -0.15 -24.96
N GLY A 13 -22.96 -0.41 -26.28
CA GLY A 13 -23.80 -1.47 -26.85
C GLY A 13 -23.34 -2.87 -26.41
N TYR A 14 -22.03 -3.12 -26.38
CA TYR A 14 -21.48 -4.39 -25.92
C TYR A 14 -21.70 -4.61 -24.41
N ILE A 15 -21.54 -3.57 -23.62
CA ILE A 15 -21.75 -3.58 -22.17
C ILE A 15 -23.21 -3.86 -21.81
N ALA A 16 -24.16 -3.28 -22.56
CA ALA A 16 -25.59 -3.50 -22.35
C ALA A 16 -26.02 -4.96 -22.59
N GLN A 17 -25.32 -5.66 -23.48
CA GLN A 17 -25.58 -7.08 -23.77
C GLN A 17 -24.92 -8.05 -22.77
N HIS A 18 -24.00 -7.58 -21.94
CA HIS A 18 -23.22 -8.42 -21.01
C HIS A 18 -23.29 -7.86 -19.58
N PRO A 19 -24.35 -8.13 -18.78
CA PRO A 19 -24.56 -7.52 -17.46
C PRO A 19 -23.45 -7.86 -16.44
N GLN A 20 -22.81 -9.03 -16.55
CA GLN A 20 -21.66 -9.37 -15.71
C GLN A 20 -20.43 -8.49 -16.00
N PHE A 21 -20.18 -8.17 -17.27
CA PHE A 21 -19.09 -7.29 -17.67
C PHE A 21 -19.34 -5.85 -17.23
N SER A 22 -20.59 -5.38 -17.31
CA SER A 22 -21.00 -4.08 -16.76
C SER A 22 -20.69 -3.96 -15.26
N LYS A 23 -21.03 -5.00 -14.49
CA LYS A 23 -20.78 -5.03 -13.04
C LYS A 23 -19.28 -4.99 -12.71
N ILE A 24 -18.46 -5.70 -13.48
CA ILE A 24 -17.00 -5.69 -13.32
C ILE A 24 -16.43 -4.29 -13.62
N LEU A 25 -16.85 -3.66 -14.71
CA LEU A 25 -16.41 -2.31 -15.08
C LEU A 25 -16.82 -1.26 -14.04
N GLU A 26 -18.05 -1.34 -13.53
CA GLU A 26 -18.51 -0.48 -12.46
C GLU A 26 -17.65 -0.65 -11.19
N ASN A 27 -17.36 -1.88 -10.80
CA ASN A 27 -16.53 -2.19 -9.64
C ASN A 27 -15.10 -1.65 -9.80
N ILE A 28 -14.48 -1.84 -10.97
CA ILE A 28 -13.16 -1.27 -11.30
C ILE A 28 -13.21 0.26 -11.21
N GLY A 29 -14.26 0.89 -11.74
CA GLY A 29 -14.45 2.34 -11.68
C GLY A 29 -14.51 2.86 -10.25
N TRP A 30 -15.20 2.18 -9.35
CA TRP A 30 -15.25 2.54 -7.93
C TRP A 30 -13.89 2.42 -7.25
N LEU A 31 -13.18 1.31 -7.46
CA LEU A 31 -11.83 1.10 -6.89
C LEU A 31 -10.80 2.12 -7.42
N PHE A 32 -10.92 2.49 -8.69
CA PHE A 32 -10.07 3.50 -9.30
C PHE A 32 -10.34 4.91 -8.74
N PHE A 33 -11.62 5.26 -8.61
CA PHE A 33 -12.04 6.52 -7.97
C PHE A 33 -11.54 6.63 -6.53
N ASP A 34 -11.68 5.57 -5.74
CA ASP A 34 -11.14 5.48 -4.38
C ASP A 34 -9.65 5.81 -4.35
N LYS A 35 -8.89 5.16 -5.23
CA LYS A 35 -7.44 5.30 -5.27
C LYS A 35 -6.99 6.72 -5.63
N ILE A 36 -7.58 7.32 -6.66
CA ILE A 36 -7.27 8.71 -7.07
C ILE A 36 -7.63 9.71 -5.96
N LEU A 37 -8.82 9.58 -5.39
CA LEU A 37 -9.30 10.50 -4.37
C LEU A 37 -8.40 10.45 -3.12
N ARG A 38 -8.06 9.26 -2.64
CA ARG A 38 -7.21 9.07 -1.47
C ARG A 38 -5.78 9.51 -1.71
N MET A 39 -5.21 9.22 -2.88
CA MET A 39 -3.84 9.64 -3.20
C MET A 39 -3.75 11.15 -3.37
N GLY A 40 -4.66 11.75 -4.14
CA GLY A 40 -4.65 13.20 -4.39
C GLY A 40 -4.91 14.01 -3.12
N LEU A 41 -6.05 13.77 -2.46
CA LEU A 41 -6.39 14.48 -1.23
C LEU A 41 -5.48 14.09 -0.06
N GLY A 42 -5.04 12.82 0.00
CA GLY A 42 -4.11 12.36 1.03
C GLY A 42 -2.75 13.04 0.94
N LEU A 43 -2.25 13.29 -0.28
CA LEU A 43 -1.05 14.10 -0.49
C LEU A 43 -1.27 15.52 0.03
N LEU A 44 -2.34 16.21 -0.39
CA LEU A 44 -2.62 17.58 0.00
C LEU A 44 -2.77 17.75 1.53
N ILE A 45 -3.56 16.87 2.16
CA ILE A 45 -3.75 16.90 3.61
C ILE A 45 -2.42 16.60 4.32
N GLY A 46 -1.65 15.65 3.81
CA GLY A 46 -0.34 15.34 4.36
C GLY A 46 0.66 16.49 4.25
N VAL A 47 0.62 17.25 3.14
CA VAL A 47 1.41 18.48 2.97
C VAL A 47 1.00 19.54 3.99
N TRP A 48 -0.30 19.76 4.20
CA TRP A 48 -0.77 20.74 5.19
C TRP A 48 -0.42 20.36 6.61
N ILE A 49 -0.52 19.08 6.97
CA ILE A 49 -0.08 18.56 8.28
C ILE A 49 1.43 18.76 8.45
N ALA A 50 2.24 18.45 7.42
CA ALA A 50 3.69 18.63 7.45
C ALA A 50 4.09 20.10 7.66
N ARG A 51 3.44 21.03 6.91
CA ARG A 51 3.67 22.48 7.08
C ARG A 51 3.32 22.98 8.48
N TYR A 52 2.21 22.45 9.03
CA TYR A 52 1.74 22.86 10.35
C TYR A 52 2.65 22.35 11.47
N LEU A 53 3.03 21.08 11.41
CA LEU A 53 3.81 20.41 12.47
C LEU A 53 5.30 20.76 12.41
N GLY A 54 5.83 21.10 11.22
CA GLY A 54 7.25 21.21 10.97
C GLY A 54 7.97 19.86 10.86
N PRO A 55 9.27 19.84 10.47
CA PRO A 55 9.98 18.59 10.16
C PRO A 55 10.03 17.60 11.32
N GLU A 56 10.36 18.06 12.54
CA GLU A 56 10.54 17.19 13.71
C GLU A 56 9.24 16.45 14.11
N GLN A 57 8.14 17.20 14.33
CA GLN A 57 6.88 16.58 14.75
C GLN A 57 6.22 15.77 13.63
N PHE A 58 6.34 16.24 12.38
CA PHE A 58 5.89 15.49 11.22
C PHE A 58 6.71 14.20 11.03
N GLY A 59 7.99 14.26 11.34
CA GLY A 59 8.89 13.10 11.33
C GLY A 59 8.49 12.06 12.37
N LEU A 60 8.23 12.49 13.61
CA LEU A 60 7.75 11.60 14.65
C LEU A 60 6.42 10.92 14.26
N LEU A 61 5.47 11.68 13.65
CA LEU A 61 4.22 11.10 13.14
C LEU A 61 4.49 10.09 12.02
N SER A 62 5.38 10.43 11.08
CA SER A 62 5.74 9.57 9.95
C SER A 62 6.47 8.30 10.40
N PHE A 63 7.39 8.43 11.37
CA PHE A 63 8.02 7.28 12.03
C PHE A 63 6.98 6.35 12.65
N ALA A 64 6.06 6.90 13.45
CA ALA A 64 5.05 6.12 14.12
C ALA A 64 4.10 5.42 13.13
N VAL A 65 3.73 6.09 12.04
CA VAL A 65 2.94 5.49 10.95
C VAL A 65 3.73 4.36 10.27
N ALA A 66 4.99 4.59 9.89
CA ALA A 66 5.82 3.56 9.24
C ALA A 66 6.06 2.36 10.16
N PHE A 67 6.32 2.62 11.45
CA PHE A 67 6.51 1.60 12.46
C PHE A 67 5.27 0.72 12.66
N THR A 68 4.11 1.34 12.82
CA THR A 68 2.85 0.58 12.97
C THR A 68 2.46 -0.16 11.71
N TRP A 69 2.80 0.37 10.53
CA TRP A 69 2.58 -0.28 9.24
C TRP A 69 3.41 -1.56 9.08
N LEU A 70 4.67 -1.53 9.54
CA LEU A 70 5.55 -2.70 9.53
C LEU A 70 4.92 -3.89 10.25
N PHE A 71 4.38 -3.64 11.44
CA PHE A 71 3.68 -4.67 12.21
C PHE A 71 2.29 -4.98 11.65
N GLY A 72 1.64 -4.00 11.00
CA GLY A 72 0.33 -4.16 10.40
C GLY A 72 0.24 -5.30 9.38
N ALA A 73 1.32 -5.60 8.67
CA ALA A 73 1.41 -6.77 7.79
C ALA A 73 1.23 -8.10 8.56
N ILE A 74 1.76 -8.18 9.79
CA ILE A 74 1.62 -9.36 10.64
C ILE A 74 0.16 -9.55 11.05
N SER A 75 -0.56 -8.47 11.37
CA SER A 75 -1.95 -8.53 11.85
C SER A 75 -2.93 -9.11 10.83
N THR A 76 -2.62 -9.03 9.54
CA THR A 76 -3.47 -9.58 8.47
C THR A 76 -3.33 -11.08 8.31
N LEU A 77 -2.26 -11.69 8.86
CA LEU A 77 -1.94 -13.13 8.74
C LEU A 77 -1.91 -13.65 7.29
N GLY A 78 -1.79 -12.75 6.28
CA GLY A 78 -1.87 -13.10 4.86
C GLY A 78 -3.25 -13.59 4.40
N LEU A 79 -4.30 -13.34 5.18
CA LEU A 79 -5.65 -13.85 4.96
C LEU A 79 -6.42 -13.22 3.80
N PRO A 80 -6.21 -11.93 3.41
CA PRO A 80 -7.11 -11.24 2.48
C PRO A 80 -7.43 -12.04 1.23
N GLU A 81 -6.42 -12.42 0.45
CA GLU A 81 -6.59 -13.13 -0.83
C GLU A 81 -7.14 -14.55 -0.65
N ILE A 82 -6.75 -15.22 0.45
CA ILE A 82 -7.21 -16.58 0.75
C ILE A 82 -8.70 -16.59 1.10
N VAL A 83 -9.12 -15.64 1.95
CA VAL A 83 -10.53 -15.53 2.34
C VAL A 83 -11.41 -15.18 1.14
N VAL A 84 -11.00 -14.22 0.30
CA VAL A 84 -11.74 -13.87 -0.92
C VAL A 84 -11.83 -15.07 -1.87
N ARG A 85 -10.71 -15.80 -2.07
CA ARG A 85 -10.68 -17.04 -2.87
C ARG A 85 -11.68 -18.06 -2.37
N ASP A 86 -11.68 -18.34 -1.07
CA ASP A 86 -12.51 -19.39 -0.48
C ASP A 86 -14.00 -19.01 -0.48
N LEU A 87 -14.33 -17.74 -0.25
CA LEU A 87 -15.70 -17.24 -0.37
C LEU A 87 -16.29 -17.43 -1.78
N VAL A 88 -15.44 -17.39 -2.83
CA VAL A 88 -15.87 -17.63 -4.22
C VAL A 88 -15.93 -19.12 -4.54
N ARG A 89 -14.97 -19.92 -4.06
CA ARG A 89 -14.85 -21.36 -4.37
C ARG A 89 -15.80 -22.23 -3.56
N GLU A 90 -16.05 -21.87 -2.30
CA GLU A 90 -16.80 -22.68 -1.32
C GLU A 90 -17.93 -21.84 -0.69
N PRO A 91 -18.96 -21.46 -1.47
CA PRO A 91 -20.00 -20.56 -0.99
C PRO A 91 -20.84 -21.13 0.18
N ASP A 92 -20.85 -22.45 0.36
CA ASP A 92 -21.57 -23.12 1.46
C ASP A 92 -20.90 -22.90 2.82
N THR A 93 -19.56 -22.70 2.85
CA THR A 93 -18.79 -22.47 4.08
C THR A 93 -18.58 -20.98 4.40
N LYS A 94 -19.24 -20.07 3.68
CA LYS A 94 -19.03 -18.61 3.78
C LYS A 94 -19.14 -18.05 5.20
N LEU A 95 -20.10 -18.51 5.99
CA LEU A 95 -20.30 -18.02 7.37
C LEU A 95 -19.18 -18.48 8.30
N GLU A 96 -18.72 -19.71 8.14
CA GLU A 96 -17.60 -20.29 8.87
C GLU A 96 -16.28 -19.62 8.46
N THR A 97 -16.05 -19.41 7.17
CA THR A 97 -14.86 -18.74 6.64
C THR A 97 -14.75 -17.30 7.14
N LEU A 98 -15.83 -16.50 7.05
CA LEU A 98 -15.84 -15.11 7.53
C LEU A 98 -15.71 -15.02 9.04
N GLY A 99 -16.43 -15.85 9.79
CA GLY A 99 -16.36 -15.85 11.26
C GLY A 99 -14.98 -16.25 11.77
N THR A 100 -14.39 -17.29 11.18
CA THR A 100 -13.04 -17.74 11.53
C THR A 100 -11.99 -16.70 11.13
N ALA A 101 -12.11 -16.09 9.96
CA ALA A 101 -11.21 -15.01 9.53
C ALA A 101 -11.30 -13.79 10.46
N ALA A 102 -12.52 -13.39 10.90
CA ALA A 102 -12.69 -12.31 11.86
C ALA A 102 -12.00 -12.59 13.19
N ALA A 103 -12.17 -13.82 13.72
CA ALA A 103 -11.52 -14.25 14.96
C ALA A 103 -9.98 -14.25 14.82
N LEU A 104 -9.45 -14.78 13.72
CA LEU A 104 -8.01 -14.80 13.43
C LEU A 104 -7.44 -13.39 13.30
N LEU A 105 -8.11 -12.48 12.58
CA LEU A 105 -7.70 -11.08 12.42
C LEU A 105 -7.74 -10.33 13.75
N PHE A 106 -8.74 -10.59 14.61
CA PHE A 106 -8.81 -9.99 15.94
C PHE A 106 -7.67 -10.48 16.83
N LEU A 107 -7.43 -11.78 16.90
CA LEU A 107 -6.32 -12.36 17.67
C LEU A 107 -4.97 -11.92 17.12
N GLY A 108 -4.80 -11.95 15.81
CA GLY A 108 -3.60 -11.42 15.12
C GLY A 108 -3.39 -9.93 15.43
N GLY A 109 -4.45 -9.14 15.44
CA GLY A 109 -4.43 -7.73 15.82
C GLY A 109 -3.99 -7.51 17.27
N VAL A 110 -4.53 -8.27 18.23
CA VAL A 110 -4.13 -8.20 19.65
C VAL A 110 -2.67 -8.58 19.83
N LEU A 111 -2.22 -9.69 19.24
CA LEU A 111 -0.82 -10.12 19.31
C LEU A 111 0.12 -9.07 18.68
N THR A 112 -0.26 -8.55 17.53
CA THR A 112 0.50 -7.50 16.83
C THR A 112 0.56 -6.22 17.67
N TYR A 113 -0.53 -5.80 18.29
CA TYR A 113 -0.54 -4.63 19.16
C TYR A 113 0.40 -4.81 20.35
N CYS A 114 0.38 -5.96 21.01
CA CYS A 114 1.34 -6.28 22.08
C CYS A 114 2.78 -6.22 21.58
N LEU A 115 3.08 -6.76 20.37
CA LEU A 115 4.41 -6.68 19.78
C LEU A 115 4.83 -5.23 19.49
N ILE A 116 3.93 -4.40 18.97
CA ILE A 116 4.17 -2.96 18.74
C ILE A 116 4.57 -2.28 20.05
N LEU A 117 3.79 -2.50 21.13
CA LEU A 117 4.07 -1.91 22.43
C LEU A 117 5.42 -2.39 23.01
N ILE A 118 5.65 -3.69 23.04
CA ILE A 118 6.92 -4.25 23.55
C ILE A 118 8.10 -3.65 22.76
N THR A 119 8.00 -3.61 21.45
CA THR A 119 9.10 -3.17 20.58
C THR A 119 9.38 -1.67 20.76
N ILE A 120 8.36 -0.80 20.79
CA ILE A 120 8.59 0.65 20.95
C ILE A 120 9.15 0.98 22.33
N PHE A 121 8.69 0.30 23.39
CA PHE A 121 9.24 0.48 24.74
C PHE A 121 10.71 0.07 24.84
N TRP A 122 11.14 -0.89 24.01
CA TRP A 122 12.53 -1.33 23.96
C TRP A 122 13.41 -0.43 23.10
N ILE A 123 12.89 0.02 21.94
CA ILE A 123 13.68 0.80 20.96
C ILE A 123 13.80 2.28 21.37
N ARG A 124 12.78 2.85 21.98
CA ARG A 124 12.75 4.26 22.45
C ARG A 124 12.42 4.36 23.93
N PRO A 125 13.29 3.89 24.84
CA PRO A 125 12.99 3.80 26.27
C PRO A 125 12.74 5.17 26.92
N GLU A 126 13.37 6.25 26.46
CA GLU A 126 13.27 7.59 27.05
C GLU A 126 12.22 8.48 26.34
N ASP A 127 11.78 8.13 25.12
CA ASP A 127 10.86 8.96 24.34
C ASP A 127 9.39 8.64 24.66
N MET A 128 8.84 9.33 25.66
CA MET A 128 7.45 9.11 26.08
C MET A 128 6.43 9.53 25.00
N LEU A 129 6.74 10.60 24.23
CA LEU A 129 5.83 11.08 23.18
C LEU A 129 5.72 10.07 22.03
N ALA A 130 6.84 9.51 21.57
CA ALA A 130 6.86 8.46 20.58
C ALA A 130 6.07 7.22 21.04
N LYS A 131 6.27 6.78 22.30
CA LYS A 131 5.53 5.64 22.85
C LYS A 131 4.02 5.87 22.81
N VAL A 132 3.56 7.06 23.25
CA VAL A 132 2.13 7.39 23.26
C VAL A 132 1.57 7.44 21.86
N ILE A 133 2.25 8.09 20.89
CA ILE A 133 1.80 8.18 19.50
C ILE A 133 1.75 6.80 18.86
N VAL A 134 2.80 5.98 19.03
CA VAL A 134 2.84 4.61 18.51
C VAL A 134 1.77 3.73 19.18
N ALA A 135 1.50 3.89 20.47
CA ALA A 135 0.43 3.15 21.14
C ALA A 135 -0.95 3.50 20.58
N ILE A 136 -1.22 4.79 20.33
CA ILE A 136 -2.47 5.24 19.72
C ILE A 136 -2.60 4.69 18.29
N LEU A 137 -1.60 4.90 17.44
CA LEU A 137 -1.63 4.44 16.03
C LEU A 137 -1.60 2.92 15.91
N GLY A 138 -0.83 2.26 16.77
CA GLY A 138 -0.75 0.79 16.81
C GLY A 138 -2.10 0.13 17.15
N SER A 139 -2.95 0.80 17.95
CA SER A 139 -4.28 0.28 18.28
C SER A 139 -5.22 0.13 17.07
N VAL A 140 -4.89 0.77 15.93
CA VAL A 140 -5.63 0.60 14.66
C VAL A 140 -5.67 -0.86 14.23
N VAL A 141 -4.64 -1.67 14.53
CA VAL A 141 -4.61 -3.09 14.13
C VAL A 141 -5.71 -3.92 14.81
N LEU A 142 -6.26 -3.47 15.94
CA LEU A 142 -7.36 -4.14 16.64
C LEU A 142 -8.67 -4.11 15.84
N PHE A 143 -8.81 -3.14 14.92
CA PHE A 143 -9.99 -2.99 14.07
C PHE A 143 -9.92 -3.79 12.77
N LYS A 144 -8.82 -4.51 12.52
CA LYS A 144 -8.63 -5.35 11.33
C LYS A 144 -9.70 -6.44 11.15
N ALA A 145 -10.30 -6.92 12.23
CA ALA A 145 -11.40 -7.86 12.15
C ALA A 145 -12.59 -7.36 11.29
N SER A 146 -12.80 -6.05 11.19
CA SER A 146 -13.86 -5.47 10.35
C SER A 146 -13.58 -5.59 8.85
N GLU A 147 -12.34 -5.85 8.45
CA GLU A 147 -11.95 -6.01 7.03
C GLU A 147 -12.58 -7.24 6.37
N ILE A 148 -13.15 -8.19 7.13
CA ILE A 148 -13.99 -9.26 6.56
C ILE A 148 -15.13 -8.72 5.70
N ALA A 149 -15.62 -7.51 5.97
CA ALA A 149 -16.60 -6.84 5.13
C ALA A 149 -16.02 -6.51 3.74
N ILE A 150 -14.76 -6.08 3.67
CA ILE A 150 -14.07 -5.83 2.42
C ILE A 150 -13.96 -7.13 1.62
N TYR A 151 -13.48 -8.21 2.25
CA TYR A 151 -13.33 -9.52 1.60
C TYR A 151 -14.66 -10.07 1.08
N TRP A 152 -15.74 -9.89 1.87
CA TRP A 152 -17.08 -10.24 1.42
C TRP A 152 -17.49 -9.47 0.16
N PHE A 153 -17.42 -8.14 0.18
CA PHE A 153 -17.84 -7.34 -0.95
C PHE A 153 -16.94 -7.53 -2.19
N GLU A 154 -15.66 -7.78 -2.03
CA GLU A 154 -14.74 -8.16 -3.11
C GLU A 154 -15.17 -9.49 -3.76
N SER A 155 -15.45 -10.52 -2.95
CA SER A 155 -15.90 -11.82 -3.45
C SER A 155 -17.21 -11.74 -4.24
N GLN A 156 -18.06 -10.74 -3.94
CA GLN A 156 -19.33 -10.48 -4.64
C GLN A 156 -19.18 -9.51 -5.82
N VAL A 157 -17.95 -9.02 -6.12
CA VAL A 157 -17.69 -7.96 -7.13
C VAL A 157 -18.59 -6.74 -6.87
N ASN A 158 -18.59 -6.27 -5.62
CA ASN A 158 -19.48 -5.21 -5.16
C ASN A 158 -18.77 -4.23 -4.20
N SER A 159 -17.56 -3.82 -4.57
CA SER A 159 -16.68 -2.99 -3.74
C SER A 159 -17.20 -1.56 -3.52
N LYS A 160 -18.30 -1.15 -4.18
CA LYS A 160 -18.88 0.19 -3.98
C LYS A 160 -19.20 0.50 -2.52
N TYR A 161 -19.67 -0.49 -1.74
CA TYR A 161 -19.99 -0.30 -0.32
C TYR A 161 -18.74 -0.03 0.53
N THR A 162 -17.65 -0.75 0.24
CA THR A 162 -16.36 -0.52 0.91
C THR A 162 -15.79 0.83 0.54
N VAL A 163 -15.86 1.21 -0.74
CA VAL A 163 -15.41 2.51 -1.25
C VAL A 163 -16.19 3.66 -0.60
N TRP A 164 -17.51 3.55 -0.45
CA TRP A 164 -18.31 4.59 0.20
C TRP A 164 -17.95 4.77 1.67
N VAL A 165 -17.80 3.67 2.41
CA VAL A 165 -17.42 3.73 3.83
C VAL A 165 -16.03 4.33 3.98
N GLN A 166 -15.08 3.80 3.24
CA GLN A 166 -13.70 4.21 3.36
C GLN A 166 -13.48 5.66 2.90
N ASN A 167 -14.05 6.09 1.79
CA ASN A 167 -13.95 7.48 1.33
C ASN A 167 -14.76 8.44 2.18
N GLY A 168 -15.93 8.02 2.66
CA GLY A 168 -16.73 8.82 3.59
C GLY A 168 -15.98 9.11 4.88
N SER A 169 -15.41 8.07 5.51
CA SER A 169 -14.58 8.23 6.71
C SER A 169 -13.36 9.11 6.42
N PHE A 170 -12.65 8.83 5.33
CA PHE A 170 -11.48 9.62 4.91
C PHE A 170 -11.81 11.11 4.74
N LEU A 171 -12.89 11.47 4.04
CA LEU A 171 -13.29 12.86 3.79
C LEU A 171 -13.70 13.58 5.08
N ILE A 172 -14.45 12.90 5.96
CA ILE A 172 -14.81 13.46 7.28
C ILE A 172 -13.55 13.76 8.08
N PHE A 173 -12.63 12.81 8.19
CA PHE A 173 -11.40 12.99 8.96
C PHE A 173 -10.38 13.89 8.26
N ALA A 174 -10.42 14.02 6.96
CA ALA A 174 -9.72 15.05 6.23
C ALA A 174 -10.17 16.45 6.69
N GLY A 175 -11.47 16.70 6.76
CA GLY A 175 -12.02 17.91 7.32
C GLY A 175 -11.65 18.13 8.79
N ILE A 176 -11.73 17.10 9.62
CA ILE A 176 -11.31 17.15 11.03
C ILE A 176 -9.83 17.51 11.16
N LYS A 177 -8.93 16.88 10.37
CA LYS A 177 -7.50 17.20 10.38
C LYS A 177 -7.23 18.67 10.00
N LEU A 178 -8.00 19.23 9.06
CA LEU A 178 -7.92 20.66 8.73
C LEU A 178 -8.39 21.52 9.90
N LEU A 179 -9.50 21.16 10.57
CA LEU A 179 -9.96 21.86 11.76
C LEU A 179 -8.93 21.82 12.89
N LEU A 180 -8.23 20.70 13.07
CA LEU A 180 -7.15 20.57 14.04
C LEU A 180 -5.99 21.56 13.73
N ILE A 181 -5.63 21.70 12.44
CA ILE A 181 -4.63 22.69 12.01
C ILE A 181 -5.09 24.11 12.33
N PHE A 182 -6.32 24.47 11.98
CA PHE A 182 -6.85 25.82 12.25
C PHE A 182 -6.95 26.18 13.74
N ASN A 183 -7.20 25.17 14.60
CA ASN A 183 -7.26 25.35 16.05
C ASN A 183 -5.89 25.28 16.75
N GLY A 184 -4.80 25.10 16.04
CA GLY A 184 -3.46 25.07 16.65
C GLY A 184 -3.21 23.88 17.59
N THR A 185 -3.80 22.70 17.30
CA THR A 185 -3.77 21.55 18.22
C THR A 185 -2.43 20.80 18.18
N PRO A 186 -2.01 20.16 19.29
CA PRO A 186 -0.76 19.43 19.35
C PRO A 186 -0.77 18.15 18.50
N LEU A 187 0.43 17.63 18.18
CA LEU A 187 0.67 16.44 17.37
C LEU A 187 -0.21 15.24 17.76
N ILE A 188 -0.39 15.00 19.07
CA ILE A 188 -1.17 13.86 19.57
C ILE A 188 -2.64 13.87 19.08
N ALA A 189 -3.22 15.04 18.77
CA ALA A 189 -4.56 15.15 18.24
C ALA A 189 -4.69 14.53 16.84
N PHE A 190 -3.64 14.60 16.03
CA PHE A 190 -3.59 13.96 14.71
C PHE A 190 -3.52 12.43 14.83
N ALA A 191 -2.79 11.91 15.82
CA ALA A 191 -2.77 10.47 16.09
C ALA A 191 -4.17 9.95 16.51
N TRP A 192 -4.87 10.68 17.38
CA TRP A 192 -6.26 10.37 17.75
C TRP A 192 -7.23 10.48 16.55
N ALA A 193 -7.03 11.46 15.65
CA ALA A 193 -7.85 11.59 14.47
C ALA A 193 -7.67 10.39 13.51
N ILE A 194 -6.44 9.87 13.35
CA ILE A 194 -6.17 8.67 12.56
C ILE A 194 -6.83 7.44 13.18
N LEU A 195 -6.73 7.27 14.49
CA LEU A 195 -7.38 6.17 15.19
C LEU A 195 -8.92 6.25 15.09
N ALA A 196 -9.49 7.43 15.28
CA ALA A 196 -10.92 7.65 15.18
C ALA A 196 -11.44 7.40 13.76
N GLU A 197 -10.67 7.78 12.72
CA GLU A 197 -10.96 7.44 11.32
C GLU A 197 -11.06 5.93 11.12
N ALA A 198 -10.07 5.17 11.61
CA ALA A 198 -10.05 3.71 11.51
C ALA A 198 -11.22 3.06 12.28
N MET A 199 -11.53 3.57 13.48
CA MET A 199 -12.62 3.07 14.30
C MET A 199 -13.98 3.31 13.64
N ILE A 200 -14.23 4.51 13.12
CA ILE A 200 -15.48 4.82 12.41
C ILE A 200 -15.58 4.00 11.12
N ALA A 201 -14.50 3.85 10.36
CA ALA A 201 -14.49 2.99 9.19
C ALA A 201 -14.83 1.54 9.56
N ALA A 202 -14.27 1.00 10.64
CA ALA A 202 -14.54 -0.36 11.12
C ALA A 202 -16.01 -0.56 11.52
N ILE A 203 -16.58 0.40 12.24
CA ILE A 203 -18.00 0.38 12.64
C ILE A 203 -18.89 0.41 11.39
N MET A 204 -18.63 1.33 10.46
CA MET A 204 -19.41 1.47 9.24
C MET A 204 -19.28 0.26 8.31
N LEU A 205 -18.09 -0.35 8.19
CA LEU A 205 -17.89 -1.60 7.45
C LEU A 205 -18.71 -2.74 8.07
N SER A 206 -18.72 -2.85 9.40
CA SER A 206 -19.51 -3.88 10.11
C SER A 206 -21.02 -3.69 9.91
N ILE A 207 -21.49 -2.43 9.92
CA ILE A 207 -22.90 -2.09 9.64
C ILE A 207 -23.23 -2.44 8.17
N MET A 208 -22.38 -2.06 7.21
CA MET A 208 -22.60 -2.37 5.80
C MET A 208 -22.62 -3.87 5.53
N LEU A 209 -21.76 -4.63 6.19
CA LEU A 209 -21.80 -6.09 6.11
C LEU A 209 -23.13 -6.63 6.62
N GLY A 210 -23.60 -6.15 7.77
CA GLY A 210 -24.88 -6.58 8.34
C GLY A 210 -26.11 -6.22 7.51
N LEU A 211 -26.05 -5.11 6.72
CA LEU A 211 -27.16 -4.64 5.88
C LEU A 211 -27.18 -5.31 4.49
N HIS A 212 -26.01 -5.57 3.89
CA HIS A 212 -25.90 -6.02 2.50
C HIS A 212 -25.16 -7.36 2.35
N GLY A 213 -24.85 -8.01 3.45
CA GLY A 213 -24.15 -9.31 3.52
C GLY A 213 -24.71 -10.21 4.62
N PRO A 214 -23.91 -11.18 5.08
CA PRO A 214 -24.30 -12.04 6.18
C PRO A 214 -24.36 -11.25 7.50
N ARG A 215 -25.35 -11.57 8.32
CA ARG A 215 -25.49 -10.97 9.66
C ARG A 215 -24.35 -11.43 10.56
N LEU A 216 -23.73 -10.52 11.31
CA LEU A 216 -22.61 -10.83 12.20
C LEU A 216 -22.94 -11.95 13.21
N ARG A 217 -24.21 -12.06 13.65
CA ARG A 217 -24.67 -13.10 14.59
C ARG A 217 -24.70 -14.52 13.96
N GLN A 218 -24.65 -14.63 12.66
CA GLN A 218 -24.66 -15.91 11.94
C GLN A 218 -23.26 -16.45 11.68
N LEU A 219 -22.23 -15.63 11.94
CA LEU A 219 -20.84 -16.01 11.74
C LEU A 219 -20.45 -17.08 12.76
N CYS A 220 -19.83 -18.15 12.28
CA CYS A 220 -19.37 -19.27 13.08
C CYS A 220 -17.85 -19.35 13.06
N VAL A 221 -17.26 -19.73 14.17
CA VAL A 221 -15.80 -19.93 14.27
C VAL A 221 -15.51 -21.42 14.32
N SER A 222 -14.58 -21.88 13.49
CA SER A 222 -14.16 -23.29 13.42
C SER A 222 -12.64 -23.40 13.49
N LEU A 223 -12.15 -24.23 14.40
CA LEU A 223 -10.72 -24.50 14.54
C LEU A 223 -10.16 -25.21 13.31
N ALA A 224 -10.92 -26.13 12.72
CA ALA A 224 -10.54 -26.83 11.49
C ALA A 224 -10.36 -25.84 10.34
N ARG A 225 -11.30 -24.88 10.18
CA ARG A 225 -11.21 -23.83 9.15
C ARG A 225 -10.04 -22.90 9.41
N ALA A 226 -9.77 -22.55 10.68
CA ALA A 226 -8.61 -21.73 11.06
C ALA A 226 -7.28 -22.37 10.63
N GLN A 227 -7.12 -23.68 10.85
CA GLN A 227 -5.92 -24.40 10.42
C GLN A 227 -5.75 -24.39 8.90
N ILE A 228 -6.83 -24.54 8.13
CA ILE A 228 -6.79 -24.48 6.65
C ILE A 228 -6.38 -23.10 6.20
N LEU A 229 -7.05 -22.04 6.72
CA LEU A 229 -6.75 -20.66 6.35
C LEU A 229 -5.31 -20.27 6.65
N LEU A 230 -4.79 -20.60 7.85
CA LEU A 230 -3.41 -20.30 8.24
C LEU A 230 -2.39 -21.09 7.42
N LYS A 231 -2.67 -22.36 7.12
CA LYS A 231 -1.81 -23.20 6.27
C LYS A 231 -1.69 -22.63 4.86
N ASP A 232 -2.77 -22.08 4.31
CA ASP A 232 -2.76 -21.51 2.96
C ASP A 232 -2.19 -20.09 2.92
N SER A 233 -2.34 -19.32 4.01
CA SER A 233 -1.98 -17.89 4.02
C SER A 233 -0.55 -17.59 4.49
N TRP A 234 0.15 -18.48 5.19
CA TRP A 234 1.48 -18.18 5.72
C TRP A 234 2.52 -17.74 4.67
N PRO A 235 2.52 -18.25 3.40
CA PRO A 235 3.47 -17.73 2.41
C PRO A 235 3.16 -16.29 2.00
N LEU A 236 1.86 -15.93 1.96
CA LEU A 236 1.42 -14.57 1.67
C LEU A 236 1.74 -13.61 2.83
N LEU A 237 1.67 -14.09 4.08
CA LEU A 237 2.13 -13.35 5.24
C LEU A 237 3.61 -12.97 5.12
N LEU A 238 4.49 -13.93 4.80
CA LEU A 238 5.91 -13.66 4.62
C LEU A 238 6.16 -12.68 3.46
N SER A 239 5.42 -12.82 2.36
CA SER A 239 5.51 -11.92 1.22
C SER A 239 5.09 -10.49 1.61
N SER A 240 4.01 -10.33 2.35
CA SER A 240 3.54 -9.00 2.78
C SER A 240 4.50 -8.33 3.76
N ILE A 241 5.09 -9.09 4.68
CA ILE A 241 6.15 -8.59 5.57
C ILE A 241 7.35 -8.11 4.76
N ALA A 242 7.83 -8.92 3.80
CA ALA A 242 8.96 -8.54 2.94
C ALA A 242 8.69 -7.25 2.16
N VAL A 243 7.46 -7.09 1.60
CA VAL A 243 7.05 -5.88 0.89
C VAL A 243 7.07 -4.67 1.82
N VAL A 244 6.50 -4.76 3.02
CA VAL A 244 6.43 -3.62 3.95
C VAL A 244 7.81 -3.25 4.50
N VAL A 245 8.67 -4.22 4.81
CA VAL A 245 10.08 -3.96 5.15
C VAL A 245 10.74 -3.20 4.02
N TYR A 246 10.63 -3.70 2.80
CA TYR A 246 11.20 -3.10 1.60
C TYR A 246 10.74 -1.65 1.36
N MET A 247 9.52 -1.28 1.75
CA MET A 247 8.94 0.04 1.51
C MET A 247 9.10 1.02 2.68
N LYS A 248 9.33 0.56 3.91
CA LYS A 248 9.19 1.44 5.10
C LYS A 248 10.32 1.32 6.12
N ILE A 249 11.24 0.38 5.94
CA ILE A 249 12.34 0.18 6.92
C ILE A 249 13.29 1.37 6.98
N ASP A 250 13.47 2.07 5.87
CA ASP A 250 14.27 3.29 5.74
C ASP A 250 13.83 4.38 6.74
N GLN A 251 12.52 4.66 6.83
CA GLN A 251 11.98 5.64 7.77
C GLN A 251 12.20 5.23 9.24
N ILE A 252 12.12 3.93 9.52
CA ILE A 252 12.34 3.40 10.87
C ILE A 252 13.82 3.49 11.24
N MET A 253 14.71 3.04 10.35
CA MET A 253 16.16 3.10 10.58
C MET A 253 16.66 4.53 10.68
N LEU A 254 16.16 5.43 9.82
CA LEU A 254 16.49 6.84 9.86
C LEU A 254 16.08 7.47 11.20
N GLY A 255 14.87 7.18 11.68
CA GLY A 255 14.39 7.68 12.98
C GLY A 255 15.16 7.16 14.19
N GLN A 256 15.80 5.97 14.08
CA GLN A 256 16.61 5.40 15.15
C GLN A 256 18.08 5.85 15.10
N MET A 257 18.60 6.12 13.90
CA MET A 257 20.03 6.38 13.70
C MET A 257 20.35 7.88 13.62
N VAL A 258 19.40 8.71 13.16
CA VAL A 258 19.58 10.15 12.95
C VAL A 258 18.62 10.97 13.80
N GLY A 259 17.31 10.66 13.76
CA GLY A 259 16.30 11.35 14.53
C GLY A 259 15.02 11.66 13.74
N ASP A 260 14.05 12.27 14.43
CA ASP A 260 12.72 12.47 13.85
C ASP A 260 12.70 13.57 12.79
N GLU A 261 13.51 14.62 12.91
CA GLU A 261 13.60 15.67 11.89
C GLU A 261 14.02 15.10 10.53
N ALA A 262 15.04 14.24 10.53
CA ALA A 262 15.51 13.54 9.34
C ALA A 262 14.39 12.69 8.71
N VAL A 263 13.60 11.99 9.52
CA VAL A 263 12.41 11.25 9.04
C VAL A 263 11.40 12.20 8.42
N GLY A 264 11.18 13.38 8.99
CA GLY A 264 10.24 14.37 8.48
C GLY A 264 10.62 14.88 7.10
N ILE A 265 11.88 15.28 6.94
CA ILE A 265 12.47 15.76 5.67
C ILE A 265 12.40 14.65 4.62
N TYR A 266 12.85 13.44 4.96
CA TYR A 266 12.80 12.27 4.09
C TYR A 266 11.37 11.92 3.69
N SER A 267 10.43 11.89 4.65
CA SER A 267 9.03 11.54 4.39
C SER A 267 8.31 12.54 3.49
N ALA A 268 8.69 13.83 3.53
CA ALA A 268 8.17 14.84 2.62
C ALA A 268 8.57 14.54 1.16
N ALA A 269 9.85 14.21 0.92
CA ALA A 269 10.35 13.82 -0.40
C ALA A 269 9.69 12.52 -0.91
N VAL A 270 9.69 11.47 -0.07
CA VAL A 270 9.12 10.16 -0.42
C VAL A 270 7.64 10.27 -0.76
N ARG A 271 6.87 11.07 -0.04
CA ARG A 271 5.44 11.28 -0.30
C ARG A 271 5.16 11.83 -1.69
N VAL A 272 5.99 12.76 -2.18
CA VAL A 272 5.88 13.30 -3.55
C VAL A 272 6.31 12.26 -4.57
N SER A 273 7.34 11.49 -4.28
CA SER A 273 7.84 10.44 -5.17
C SER A 273 6.87 9.25 -5.29
N GLU A 274 6.30 8.77 -4.16
CA GLU A 274 5.41 7.61 -4.14
C GLU A 274 4.03 7.89 -4.76
N VAL A 275 3.60 9.15 -4.86
CA VAL A 275 2.28 9.46 -5.44
C VAL A 275 2.13 8.95 -6.87
N TRP A 276 3.21 8.81 -7.61
CA TRP A 276 3.21 8.33 -8.99
C TRP A 276 3.03 6.81 -9.12
N TYR A 277 3.18 6.05 -8.03
CA TYR A 277 3.12 4.57 -8.04
C TYR A 277 1.73 4.00 -8.37
N PHE A 278 0.67 4.83 -8.34
CA PHE A 278 -0.64 4.38 -8.79
C PHE A 278 -0.72 4.20 -10.31
N ILE A 279 0.09 4.94 -11.08
CA ILE A 279 0.06 4.93 -12.55
C ILE A 279 0.35 3.53 -13.10
N PRO A 280 1.51 2.90 -12.78
CA PRO A 280 1.82 1.56 -13.31
C PRO A 280 0.78 0.51 -12.85
N THR A 281 0.31 0.59 -11.61
CA THR A 281 -0.69 -0.37 -11.11
C THR A 281 -1.99 -0.30 -11.91
N THR A 282 -2.40 0.89 -12.34
CA THR A 282 -3.62 1.13 -13.11
C THR A 282 -3.46 0.66 -14.55
N ILE A 283 -2.36 1.05 -15.20
CA ILE A 283 -2.10 0.69 -16.60
C ILE A 283 -1.98 -0.84 -16.71
N VAL A 284 -1.19 -1.45 -15.85
CA VAL A 284 -0.96 -2.90 -15.87
C VAL A 284 -2.25 -3.67 -15.60
N ALA A 285 -3.09 -3.23 -14.65
CA ALA A 285 -4.39 -3.85 -14.42
C ALA A 285 -5.30 -3.80 -15.65
N SER A 286 -5.24 -2.72 -16.45
CA SER A 286 -6.05 -2.53 -17.66
C SER A 286 -5.57 -3.38 -18.83
N VAL A 287 -4.24 -3.54 -18.99
CA VAL A 287 -3.63 -4.22 -20.14
C VAL A 287 -3.47 -5.73 -19.92
N PHE A 288 -3.34 -6.17 -18.66
CA PHE A 288 -3.06 -7.56 -18.31
C PHE A 288 -4.04 -8.61 -18.90
N PRO A 289 -5.37 -8.39 -18.96
CA PRO A 289 -6.28 -9.33 -19.62
C PRO A 289 -5.97 -9.52 -21.11
N ALA A 290 -5.55 -8.45 -21.81
CA ALA A 290 -5.20 -8.51 -23.22
C ALA A 290 -3.87 -9.25 -23.46
N ILE A 291 -2.94 -9.18 -22.50
CA ILE A 291 -1.68 -9.93 -22.51
C ILE A 291 -1.98 -11.42 -22.32
N LEU A 292 -2.79 -11.78 -21.31
CA LEU A 292 -3.19 -13.19 -21.08
C LEU A 292 -3.93 -13.80 -22.28
N LYS A 293 -4.81 -13.03 -22.93
CA LYS A 293 -5.49 -13.51 -24.14
C LYS A 293 -4.49 -13.78 -25.27
N ALA A 294 -3.48 -12.93 -25.44
CA ALA A 294 -2.44 -13.12 -26.44
C ALA A 294 -1.61 -14.39 -26.17
N ARG A 295 -1.31 -14.71 -24.91
CA ARG A 295 -0.60 -15.93 -24.50
C ARG A 295 -1.28 -17.21 -25.03
N ASN A 296 -2.61 -17.23 -25.00
CA ASN A 296 -3.39 -18.37 -25.48
C ASN A 296 -3.48 -18.47 -27.02
N SER A 297 -3.09 -17.41 -27.73
CA SER A 297 -3.22 -17.33 -29.20
C SER A 297 -1.89 -17.46 -29.92
N SER A 298 -0.84 -16.78 -29.46
CA SER A 298 0.49 -16.76 -30.08
C SER A 298 1.53 -16.29 -29.07
N GLU A 299 2.59 -17.08 -28.90
CA GLU A 299 3.73 -16.74 -28.04
C GLU A 299 4.42 -15.46 -28.49
N GLU A 300 4.62 -15.26 -29.80
CA GLU A 300 5.20 -14.05 -30.36
C GLU A 300 4.37 -12.80 -30.01
N GLN A 301 3.05 -12.86 -30.16
CA GLN A 301 2.16 -11.75 -29.81
C GLN A 301 2.15 -11.46 -28.30
N TYR A 302 2.28 -12.50 -27.49
CA TYR A 302 2.40 -12.37 -26.03
C TYR A 302 3.65 -11.59 -25.66
N TYR A 303 4.83 -12.03 -26.11
CA TYR A 303 6.09 -11.33 -25.81
C TYR A 303 6.13 -9.92 -26.39
N LYS A 304 5.62 -9.70 -27.59
CA LYS A 304 5.52 -8.37 -28.18
C LYS A 304 4.66 -7.41 -27.37
N LYS A 305 3.51 -7.86 -26.82
CA LYS A 305 2.68 -7.03 -25.95
C LYS A 305 3.35 -6.78 -24.60
N LEU A 306 4.05 -7.78 -24.08
CA LEU A 306 4.81 -7.66 -22.84
C LEU A 306 5.94 -6.63 -23.01
N GLN A 307 6.70 -6.71 -24.07
CA GLN A 307 7.75 -5.73 -24.42
C GLN A 307 7.18 -4.30 -24.51
N HIS A 308 6.09 -4.10 -25.23
CA HIS A 308 5.44 -2.80 -25.30
C HIS A 308 4.99 -2.27 -23.93
N LEU A 309 4.58 -3.17 -23.00
CA LEU A 309 4.26 -2.78 -21.64
C LEU A 309 5.52 -2.33 -20.90
N PHE A 310 6.63 -3.05 -20.99
CA PHE A 310 7.90 -2.67 -20.37
C PHE A 310 8.41 -1.34 -20.92
N ASP A 311 8.41 -1.18 -22.25
CA ASP A 311 8.82 0.08 -22.90
C ASP A 311 7.97 1.26 -22.40
N LEU A 312 6.64 1.06 -22.35
CA LEU A 312 5.73 2.08 -21.83
C LEU A 312 6.04 2.43 -20.37
N MET A 313 6.26 1.43 -19.51
CA MET A 313 6.58 1.66 -18.11
C MET A 313 7.89 2.40 -17.94
N LEU A 314 8.92 2.00 -18.69
CA LEU A 314 10.24 2.64 -18.66
C LEU A 314 10.15 4.12 -19.09
N TRP A 315 9.60 4.39 -20.27
CA TRP A 315 9.54 5.76 -20.79
C TRP A 315 8.63 6.66 -19.97
N LEU A 316 7.52 6.13 -19.45
CA LEU A 316 6.61 6.88 -18.60
C LEU A 316 7.28 7.24 -17.27
N SER A 317 8.00 6.31 -16.65
CA SER A 317 8.72 6.58 -15.39
C SER A 317 9.85 7.60 -15.59
N ILE A 318 10.63 7.50 -16.67
CA ILE A 318 11.67 8.47 -17.00
C ILE A 318 11.06 9.86 -17.28
N SER A 319 9.92 9.92 -17.99
CA SER A 319 9.24 11.18 -18.27
C SER A 319 8.74 11.91 -17.02
N ILE A 320 8.56 11.19 -15.93
CA ILE A 320 8.24 11.74 -14.60
C ILE A 320 9.53 12.05 -13.84
N ALA A 321 10.48 11.13 -13.78
CA ALA A 321 11.67 11.26 -12.95
C ALA A 321 12.59 12.39 -13.46
N LEU A 322 12.79 12.51 -14.76
CA LEU A 322 13.72 13.47 -15.33
C LEU A 322 13.30 14.93 -15.06
N PRO A 323 12.05 15.38 -15.35
CA PRO A 323 11.63 16.73 -14.98
C PRO A 323 11.62 16.95 -13.47
N MET A 324 11.20 15.95 -12.68
CA MET A 324 11.14 16.07 -11.23
C MET A 324 12.53 16.29 -10.61
N THR A 325 13.59 15.72 -11.18
CA THR A 325 14.97 15.95 -10.75
C THR A 325 15.33 17.44 -10.76
N PHE A 326 14.92 18.18 -11.81
CA PHE A 326 15.20 19.62 -11.94
C PHE A 326 14.19 20.50 -11.21
N LEU A 327 12.95 20.02 -11.05
CA LEU A 327 11.87 20.78 -10.42
C LEU A 327 11.74 20.50 -8.92
N SER A 328 12.54 19.58 -8.36
CA SER A 328 12.44 19.10 -6.98
C SER A 328 12.41 20.24 -5.95
N GLU A 329 13.31 21.22 -6.07
CA GLU A 329 13.36 22.37 -5.18
C GLU A 329 12.08 23.20 -5.26
N SER A 330 11.64 23.55 -6.46
CA SER A 330 10.40 24.30 -6.67
C SER A 330 9.18 23.56 -6.11
N VAL A 331 9.10 22.25 -6.34
CA VAL A 331 8.01 21.40 -5.87
C VAL A 331 7.99 21.32 -4.34
N ILE A 332 9.14 21.08 -3.70
CA ILE A 332 9.24 21.04 -2.23
C ILE A 332 8.89 22.41 -1.64
N LYS A 333 9.45 23.47 -2.17
CA LYS A 333 9.17 24.83 -1.70
C LYS A 333 7.70 25.20 -1.80
N ILE A 334 7.05 24.91 -2.93
CA ILE A 334 5.61 25.17 -3.13
C ILE A 334 4.76 24.28 -2.23
N LEU A 335 5.06 23.00 -2.09
CA LEU A 335 4.23 22.06 -1.33
C LEU A 335 4.49 22.18 0.17
N PHE A 336 5.74 22.14 0.63
CA PHE A 336 6.10 22.00 2.05
C PHE A 336 6.66 23.30 2.67
N GLY A 337 7.15 24.24 1.86
CA GLY A 337 7.74 25.49 2.32
C GLY A 337 9.26 25.41 2.54
N GLU A 338 9.85 26.53 2.97
CA GLU A 338 11.30 26.71 3.12
C GLU A 338 11.90 25.75 4.16
N THR A 339 11.17 25.39 5.20
CA THR A 339 11.65 24.50 6.28
C THR A 339 11.94 23.06 5.82
N TYR A 340 11.50 22.68 4.63
CA TYR A 340 11.69 21.36 4.04
C TYR A 340 12.63 21.39 2.81
N LEU A 341 13.40 22.47 2.58
CA LEU A 341 14.22 22.59 1.37
C LEU A 341 15.23 21.43 1.22
N ASP A 342 15.75 20.90 2.30
CA ASP A 342 16.66 19.75 2.27
C ASP A 342 16.02 18.50 1.66
N ALA A 343 14.68 18.38 1.70
CA ALA A 343 13.94 17.31 1.03
C ALA A 343 14.04 17.39 -0.51
N SER A 344 14.47 18.52 -1.09
CA SER A 344 14.58 18.69 -2.54
C SER A 344 15.64 17.78 -3.15
N LEU A 345 16.81 17.69 -2.54
CA LEU A 345 17.87 16.79 -2.98
C LEU A 345 17.44 15.31 -2.82
N ILE A 346 16.79 15.00 -1.71
CA ILE A 346 16.25 13.66 -1.47
C ILE A 346 15.22 13.30 -2.54
N LEU A 347 14.29 14.21 -2.88
CA LEU A 347 13.30 14.00 -3.93
C LEU A 347 13.97 13.79 -5.29
N SER A 348 14.97 14.61 -5.64
CA SER A 348 15.68 14.52 -6.92
C SER A 348 16.37 13.16 -7.11
N ILE A 349 16.79 12.54 -6.01
CA ILE A 349 17.38 11.19 -5.98
C ILE A 349 16.26 10.15 -5.96
N HIS A 350 15.38 10.19 -4.95
CA HIS A 350 14.39 9.13 -4.68
C HIS A 350 13.37 8.94 -5.82
N ILE A 351 13.08 9.97 -6.62
CA ILE A 351 12.15 9.88 -7.73
C ILE A 351 12.57 8.81 -8.76
N TRP A 352 13.88 8.55 -8.90
CA TRP A 352 14.40 7.50 -9.78
C TRP A 352 14.04 6.08 -9.31
N ALA A 353 13.66 5.90 -8.05
CA ALA A 353 13.07 4.64 -7.58
C ALA A 353 11.79 4.28 -8.34
N SER A 354 11.06 5.28 -8.86
CA SER A 354 9.86 5.07 -9.68
C SER A 354 10.13 4.21 -10.92
N VAL A 355 11.32 4.31 -11.53
CA VAL A 355 11.70 3.52 -12.71
C VAL A 355 11.64 2.03 -12.37
N PHE A 356 12.23 1.64 -11.26
CA PHE A 356 12.25 0.25 -10.80
C PHE A 356 10.88 -0.22 -10.30
N VAL A 357 10.10 0.66 -9.66
CA VAL A 357 8.73 0.34 -9.24
C VAL A 357 7.83 0.10 -10.45
N PHE A 358 7.90 0.94 -11.48
CA PHE A 358 7.10 0.78 -12.70
C PHE A 358 7.42 -0.54 -13.41
N LEU A 359 8.70 -0.85 -13.58
CA LEU A 359 9.13 -2.13 -14.13
C LEU A 359 8.76 -3.32 -13.23
N GLY A 360 8.91 -3.18 -11.91
CA GLY A 360 8.55 -4.20 -10.94
C GLY A 360 7.06 -4.55 -10.94
N VAL A 361 6.18 -3.55 -11.13
CA VAL A 361 4.73 -3.77 -11.26
C VAL A 361 4.40 -4.52 -12.56
N ALA A 362 5.07 -4.20 -13.67
CA ALA A 362 4.93 -4.95 -14.93
C ALA A 362 5.41 -6.41 -14.76
N ASN A 363 6.60 -6.60 -14.18
CA ASN A 363 7.17 -7.93 -13.88
C ASN A 363 6.23 -8.77 -13.00
N SER A 364 5.57 -8.18 -12.00
CA SER A 364 4.69 -8.91 -11.10
C SER A 364 3.57 -9.66 -11.83
N LYS A 365 3.08 -9.10 -12.94
CA LYS A 365 2.04 -9.72 -13.77
C LYS A 365 2.58 -10.85 -14.65
N TRP A 366 3.81 -10.72 -15.11
CA TRP A 366 4.47 -11.82 -15.82
C TRP A 366 4.65 -13.03 -14.88
N PHE A 367 5.11 -12.82 -13.64
CA PHE A 367 5.23 -13.91 -12.66
C PHE A 367 3.89 -14.62 -12.41
N ILE A 368 2.79 -13.88 -12.38
CA ILE A 368 1.46 -14.47 -12.23
C ILE A 368 1.07 -15.25 -13.49
N ALA A 369 1.31 -14.69 -14.70
CA ALA A 369 0.97 -15.33 -15.96
C ALA A 369 1.73 -16.65 -16.16
N GLU A 370 3.00 -16.71 -15.69
CA GLU A 370 3.86 -17.87 -15.82
C GLU A 370 3.83 -18.82 -14.62
N ASN A 371 2.94 -18.58 -13.61
CA ASN A 371 2.87 -19.34 -12.35
C ASN A 371 4.21 -19.37 -11.59
N ARG A 372 4.95 -18.25 -11.61
CA ARG A 372 6.28 -18.09 -11.00
C ARG A 372 6.26 -17.15 -9.78
N GLN A 373 5.20 -17.17 -8.97
CA GLN A 373 5.03 -16.26 -7.82
C GLN A 373 6.14 -16.40 -6.78
N ILE A 374 6.76 -17.58 -6.67
CA ILE A 374 7.88 -17.80 -5.76
C ILE A 374 9.11 -16.95 -6.13
N LEU A 375 9.34 -16.70 -7.43
CA LEU A 375 10.41 -15.82 -7.88
C LEU A 375 10.13 -14.37 -7.48
N SER A 376 8.88 -13.92 -7.58
CA SER A 376 8.46 -12.59 -7.09
C SER A 376 8.75 -12.42 -5.60
N PHE A 377 8.42 -13.43 -4.78
CA PHE A 377 8.73 -13.41 -3.35
C PHE A 377 10.25 -13.36 -3.09
N GLN A 378 11.04 -14.20 -3.76
CA GLN A 378 12.50 -14.21 -3.62
C GLN A 378 13.12 -12.83 -3.96
N ARG A 379 12.68 -12.21 -5.04
CA ARG A 379 13.13 -10.85 -5.46
C ARG A 379 12.82 -9.80 -4.39
N THR A 380 11.58 -9.77 -3.91
CA THR A 380 11.18 -8.83 -2.86
C THR A 380 11.99 -9.06 -1.58
N THR A 381 12.23 -10.31 -1.21
CA THR A 381 13.04 -10.66 -0.03
C THR A 381 14.50 -10.21 -0.21
N ILE A 382 15.10 -10.46 -1.38
CA ILE A 382 16.46 -9.97 -1.69
C ILE A 382 16.50 -8.44 -1.60
N GLY A 383 15.52 -7.76 -2.21
CA GLY A 383 15.40 -6.31 -2.14
C GLY A 383 15.29 -5.79 -0.70
N ALA A 384 14.44 -6.43 0.13
CA ALA A 384 14.27 -6.05 1.53
C ALA A 384 15.57 -6.22 2.34
N LEU A 385 16.24 -7.36 2.20
CA LEU A 385 17.52 -7.62 2.88
C LEU A 385 18.62 -6.65 2.43
N THR A 386 18.71 -6.40 1.13
CA THR A 386 19.63 -5.43 0.58
C THR A 386 19.34 -4.01 1.09
N ASN A 387 18.07 -3.62 1.15
CA ASN A 387 17.66 -2.31 1.65
C ASN A 387 18.05 -2.12 3.12
N VAL A 388 17.78 -3.10 3.99
CA VAL A 388 18.21 -3.07 5.39
C VAL A 388 19.74 -2.93 5.51
N LEU A 389 20.47 -3.75 4.74
CA LEU A 389 21.94 -3.72 4.77
C LEU A 389 22.51 -2.38 4.30
N LEU A 390 22.02 -1.87 3.16
CA LEU A 390 22.50 -0.59 2.62
C LEU A 390 22.09 0.59 3.50
N ASN A 391 20.91 0.59 4.09
CA ASN A 391 20.52 1.59 5.07
C ASN A 391 21.43 1.59 6.29
N PHE A 392 21.78 0.41 6.82
CA PHE A 392 22.70 0.28 7.93
C PHE A 392 24.10 0.86 7.61
N LEU A 393 24.57 0.72 6.36
CA LEU A 393 25.87 1.24 5.92
C LEU A 393 25.82 2.73 5.53
N PHE A 394 24.75 3.19 4.88
CA PHE A 394 24.72 4.52 4.28
C PHE A 394 24.10 5.58 5.19
N ILE A 395 23.12 5.25 6.02
CA ILE A 395 22.49 6.24 6.92
C ILE A 395 23.51 6.88 7.87
N PRO A 396 24.45 6.15 8.52
CA PRO A 396 25.43 6.79 9.40
C PRO A 396 26.37 7.78 8.71
N GLN A 397 26.56 7.63 7.39
CA GLN A 397 27.50 8.45 6.62
C GLN A 397 26.81 9.58 5.86
N PHE A 398 25.61 9.33 5.34
CA PHE A 398 24.92 10.21 4.39
C PHE A 398 23.49 10.56 4.83
N GLN A 399 23.05 10.14 6.02
CA GLN A 399 21.75 10.44 6.62
C GLN A 399 20.60 10.14 5.64
N GLU A 400 19.70 11.09 5.35
CA GLU A 400 18.53 10.95 4.50
C GLU A 400 18.90 10.63 3.04
N ILE A 401 20.00 11.17 2.56
CA ILE A 401 20.53 10.89 1.22
C ILE A 401 20.97 9.43 1.13
N GLY A 402 21.57 8.93 2.22
CA GLY A 402 21.94 7.52 2.36
C GLY A 402 20.72 6.59 2.25
N ALA A 403 19.63 6.93 2.94
CA ALA A 403 18.38 6.18 2.87
C ALA A 403 17.79 6.18 1.45
N ALA A 404 17.70 7.35 0.79
CA ALA A 404 17.19 7.45 -0.58
C ALA A 404 18.03 6.64 -1.58
N THR A 405 19.35 6.70 -1.45
CA THR A 405 20.28 5.95 -2.31
C THR A 405 20.19 4.44 -2.07
N ALA A 406 20.09 4.01 -0.81
CA ALA A 406 19.88 2.62 -0.43
C ALA A 406 18.59 2.05 -1.04
N THR A 407 17.52 2.83 -1.03
CA THR A 407 16.23 2.46 -1.62
C THR A 407 16.35 2.25 -3.12
N ILE A 408 16.96 3.18 -3.87
CA ILE A 408 17.13 3.04 -5.33
C ILE A 408 17.96 1.81 -5.67
N ILE A 409 19.10 1.61 -5.01
CA ILE A 409 19.97 0.45 -5.27
C ILE A 409 19.23 -0.85 -4.97
N SER A 410 18.50 -0.91 -3.87
CA SER A 410 17.74 -2.09 -3.47
C SER A 410 16.63 -2.42 -4.47
N TYR A 411 15.95 -1.38 -5.00
CA TYR A 411 14.93 -1.52 -6.01
C TYR A 411 15.52 -1.96 -7.35
N ALA A 412 16.69 -1.43 -7.73
CA ALA A 412 17.42 -1.88 -8.91
C ALA A 412 17.84 -3.35 -8.79
N ILE A 413 18.38 -3.76 -7.64
CA ILE A 413 18.77 -5.15 -7.37
C ILE A 413 17.55 -6.08 -7.44
N ALA A 414 16.45 -5.70 -6.79
CA ALA A 414 15.24 -6.51 -6.81
C ALA A 414 14.62 -6.63 -8.20
N THR A 415 14.67 -5.58 -9.03
CA THR A 415 13.93 -5.52 -10.29
C THR A 415 14.76 -5.95 -11.50
N ILE A 416 16.06 -5.63 -11.53
CA ILE A 416 16.92 -5.87 -12.70
C ILE A 416 17.95 -6.96 -12.40
N ILE A 417 18.74 -6.80 -11.30
CA ILE A 417 19.88 -7.67 -11.06
C ILE A 417 19.42 -9.10 -10.75
N SER A 418 18.30 -9.25 -10.03
CA SER A 418 17.73 -10.58 -9.76
C SER A 418 17.38 -11.34 -11.07
N ASP A 419 16.95 -10.62 -12.14
CA ASP A 419 16.61 -11.22 -13.42
C ASP A 419 17.86 -11.70 -14.17
N LEU A 420 19.00 -11.05 -14.00
CA LEU A 420 20.29 -11.49 -14.59
C LEU A 420 20.75 -12.85 -14.04
N PHE A 421 20.49 -13.12 -12.77
CA PHE A 421 20.91 -14.36 -12.12
C PHE A 421 19.95 -15.52 -12.32
N GLN A 422 18.72 -15.26 -12.75
CA GLN A 422 17.70 -16.27 -13.00
C GLN A 422 17.60 -16.53 -14.51
N LYS A 423 18.02 -17.71 -14.98
CA LYS A 423 17.97 -18.08 -16.40
C LYS A 423 16.60 -17.87 -17.04
N GLU A 424 15.55 -18.01 -16.25
CA GLU A 424 14.15 -17.95 -16.67
C GLU A 424 13.63 -16.53 -16.89
N THR A 425 14.32 -15.52 -16.38
CA THR A 425 13.90 -14.11 -16.45
C THR A 425 14.83 -13.21 -17.26
N ARG A 426 15.99 -13.74 -17.72
CA ARG A 426 16.97 -12.97 -18.50
C ARG A 426 16.38 -12.27 -19.72
N PHE A 427 15.45 -12.91 -20.41
CA PHE A 427 14.81 -12.32 -21.60
C PHE A 427 13.97 -11.06 -21.28
N LEU A 428 13.62 -10.83 -20.03
CA LEU A 428 12.93 -9.59 -19.60
C LEU A 428 13.85 -8.35 -19.66
N LEU A 429 15.16 -8.57 -19.84
CA LEU A 429 16.17 -7.52 -19.92
C LEU A 429 16.68 -7.31 -21.36
N GLU A 430 16.35 -8.22 -22.28
CA GLU A 430 16.62 -8.13 -23.72
C GLU A 430 15.50 -7.38 -24.45
#